data_5bab31306d447cf17296fa7cf6a2b5f9
#
_entry.id   5bab31306d447cf17296fa7cf6a2b5f9
#
_cell.length_a   1.000
_cell.length_b   1.000
_cell.length_c   1.000
_cell.angle_alpha   90.00
_cell.angle_beta   90.00
_cell.angle_gamma   90.00
#
_symmetry.space_group_name_H-M   'P 1'
#
loop_
_entity.id
_entity.type
_entity.pdbx_description
1 polymer ?
#
loop_
_entity_poly.entity_id
_entity_poly.type
_entity_poly.pdbx_seq_one_letter_code
_entity_poly.pdbx_strand_id
1 'polypeptide(L)'
;MMSLGMIIDLGHTPKASLNDIIPVLVANNYPAVHTHGGDQTAVNLINGLASRGFGSACRDEEGGSGLLASFNSINEQVDPETGLPRKGLSYDFNGFASYNRPRFGELSRCVQEQEDPLTYPFTSFGGDIVFEKLQTGEQVFDFNQFGLANIGLYPDLIEEARRGGASEESMNSLFKTAEAYIRIWERAERRGTQQ
;
A
#
# COMPACT_ATOMS: atom_id res chain seq x y z
N MET A 1 -15.99 16.43 13.73
CA MET A 1 -14.76 16.09 13.01
C MET A 1 -14.62 16.91 11.74
N MET A 2 -15.61 16.91 10.84
CA MET A 2 -15.54 17.67 9.58
C MET A 2 -15.33 19.17 9.80
N SER A 3 -16.04 19.80 10.74
CA SER A 3 -15.86 21.21 11.09
C SER A 3 -14.49 21.58 11.69
N LEU A 4 -13.71 20.58 12.07
CA LEU A 4 -12.34 20.75 12.56
C LEU A 4 -11.28 20.44 11.50
N GLY A 5 -11.69 20.11 10.27
CA GLY A 5 -10.77 19.74 9.20
C GLY A 5 -10.00 18.43 9.43
N MET A 6 -10.54 17.53 10.27
CA MET A 6 -9.88 16.27 10.60
C MET A 6 -10.05 15.26 9.48
N ILE A 7 -8.99 14.54 9.13
CA ILE A 7 -9.10 13.36 8.28
C ILE A 7 -9.92 12.29 9.00
N ILE A 8 -10.92 11.76 8.33
CA ILE A 8 -11.78 10.70 8.81
C ILE A 8 -11.27 9.38 8.25
N ASP A 9 -10.94 8.43 9.13
CA ASP A 9 -10.59 7.07 8.72
C ASP A 9 -11.82 6.15 8.88
N LEU A 10 -12.16 5.47 7.80
CA LEU A 10 -13.26 4.52 7.74
C LEU A 10 -12.81 3.08 8.02
N GLY A 11 -11.51 2.84 8.26
CA GLY A 11 -10.95 1.55 8.59
C GLY A 11 -11.65 0.95 9.82
N HIS A 12 -11.91 -0.36 9.79
CA HIS A 12 -12.59 -1.10 10.85
C HIS A 12 -14.01 -0.63 11.22
N THR A 13 -14.59 0.29 10.45
CA THR A 13 -15.96 0.75 10.67
C THR A 13 -16.96 -0.32 10.18
N PRO A 14 -17.93 -0.74 11.02
CA PRO A 14 -18.94 -1.70 10.61
C PRO A 14 -19.76 -1.22 9.40
N LYS A 15 -20.16 -2.16 8.54
CA LYS A 15 -20.91 -1.84 7.31
C LYS A 15 -22.19 -1.02 7.56
N ALA A 16 -22.89 -1.30 8.66
CA ALA A 16 -24.07 -0.54 9.04
C ALA A 16 -23.75 0.96 9.24
N SER A 17 -22.68 1.24 9.99
CA SER A 17 -22.20 2.61 10.23
C SER A 17 -21.67 3.28 8.95
N LEU A 18 -21.01 2.52 8.06
CA LEU A 18 -20.57 3.06 6.76
C LEU A 18 -21.75 3.51 5.91
N ASN A 19 -22.88 2.79 5.94
CA ASN A 19 -24.08 3.16 5.22
C ASN A 19 -24.66 4.52 5.66
N ASP A 20 -24.43 4.92 6.91
CA ASP A 20 -24.84 6.22 7.44
C ASP A 20 -23.79 7.30 7.21
N ILE A 21 -22.52 6.97 7.35
CA ILE A 21 -21.39 7.93 7.26
C ILE A 21 -21.14 8.37 5.81
N ILE A 22 -21.09 7.43 4.86
CA ILE A 22 -20.75 7.73 3.46
C ILE A 22 -21.68 8.76 2.84
N PRO A 23 -23.04 8.68 2.97
CA PRO A 23 -23.91 9.72 2.45
C PRO A 23 -23.63 11.10 3.04
N VAL A 24 -23.25 11.19 4.31
CA VAL A 24 -22.90 12.47 4.95
C VAL A 24 -21.62 13.04 4.34
N LEU A 25 -20.60 12.21 4.14
CA LEU A 25 -19.34 12.63 3.52
C LEU A 25 -19.56 13.11 2.07
N VAL A 26 -20.36 12.36 1.30
CA VAL A 26 -20.71 12.72 -0.09
C VAL A 26 -21.47 14.04 -0.14
N ALA A 27 -22.50 14.22 0.70
CA ALA A 27 -23.31 15.44 0.74
C ALA A 27 -22.47 16.69 1.08
N ASN A 28 -21.40 16.53 1.84
CA ASN A 28 -20.49 17.61 2.23
C ASN A 28 -19.24 17.70 1.32
N ASN A 29 -19.14 16.86 0.28
CA ASN A 29 -17.94 16.73 -0.54
C ASN A 29 -16.67 16.62 0.34
N TYR A 30 -16.75 15.84 1.43
CA TYR A 30 -15.69 15.71 2.42
C TYR A 30 -14.88 14.44 2.16
N PRO A 31 -13.55 14.54 2.00
CA PRO A 31 -12.71 13.38 1.74
C PRO A 31 -12.51 12.54 3.01
N ALA A 32 -12.26 11.26 2.82
CA ALA A 32 -11.88 10.35 3.90
C ALA A 32 -10.84 9.35 3.43
N VAL A 33 -10.16 8.69 4.36
CA VAL A 33 -9.30 7.55 4.08
C VAL A 33 -9.99 6.26 4.51
N HIS A 34 -9.59 5.15 3.94
CA HIS A 34 -10.01 3.82 4.36
C HIS A 34 -8.77 2.95 4.52
N THR A 35 -8.22 2.92 5.74
CA THR A 35 -7.09 2.04 6.05
C THR A 35 -7.55 0.58 6.11
N HIS A 36 -6.61 -0.36 5.92
CA HIS A 36 -6.85 -1.80 5.88
C HIS A 36 -7.80 -2.31 4.77
N GLY A 37 -7.88 -1.61 3.66
CA GLY A 37 -8.68 -2.02 2.49
C GLY A 37 -9.94 -1.20 2.33
N GLY A 38 -11.08 -1.83 2.39
CA GLY A 38 -12.37 -1.19 2.23
C GLY A 38 -12.98 -1.33 0.85
N ASP A 39 -14.23 -0.87 0.74
CA ASP A 39 -14.96 -0.81 -0.51
C ASP A 39 -14.42 0.33 -1.38
N GLN A 40 -13.74 -0.01 -2.47
CA GLN A 40 -13.18 0.97 -3.40
C GLN A 40 -14.27 1.86 -4.01
N THR A 41 -15.48 1.34 -4.20
CA THR A 41 -16.61 2.14 -4.68
C THR A 41 -16.93 3.26 -3.71
N ALA A 42 -17.00 2.96 -2.41
CA ALA A 42 -17.20 3.96 -1.38
C ALA A 42 -16.08 5.00 -1.36
N VAL A 43 -14.82 4.55 -1.46
CA VAL A 43 -13.65 5.44 -1.52
C VAL A 43 -13.73 6.39 -2.71
N ASN A 44 -14.14 5.89 -3.88
CA ASN A 44 -14.29 6.71 -5.08
C ASN A 44 -15.39 7.76 -4.94
N LEU A 45 -16.53 7.41 -4.31
CA LEU A 45 -17.65 8.33 -4.07
C LEU A 45 -17.25 9.54 -3.19
N ILE A 46 -16.35 9.35 -2.25
CA ILE A 46 -15.88 10.41 -1.34
C ILE A 46 -14.57 11.05 -1.77
N ASN A 47 -14.09 10.75 -2.97
CA ASN A 47 -12.77 11.19 -3.44
C ASN A 47 -11.66 10.91 -2.42
N GLY A 48 -11.69 9.73 -1.85
CA GLY A 48 -10.81 9.29 -0.77
C GLY A 48 -9.59 8.51 -1.25
N LEU A 49 -8.87 7.95 -0.29
CA LEU A 49 -7.74 7.05 -0.51
C LEU A 49 -7.94 5.77 0.32
N ALA A 50 -7.94 4.62 -0.34
CA ALA A 50 -7.82 3.33 0.34
C ALA A 50 -6.36 2.96 0.49
N SER A 51 -6.00 2.29 1.59
CA SER A 51 -4.67 1.69 1.75
C SER A 51 -4.77 0.33 2.42
N ARG A 52 -3.96 -0.61 1.95
CA ARG A 52 -3.93 -1.98 2.50
C ARG A 52 -2.58 -2.64 2.25
N GLY A 53 -2.31 -3.70 3.00
CA GLY A 53 -1.19 -4.59 2.72
C GLY A 53 -1.37 -5.30 1.38
N PHE A 54 -0.26 -5.60 0.74
CA PHE A 54 -0.26 -6.31 -0.52
C PHE A 54 -0.31 -7.83 -0.29
N GLY A 55 -0.76 -8.56 -1.30
CA GLY A 55 -0.88 -10.00 -1.25
C GLY A 55 0.44 -10.75 -1.18
N SER A 56 0.38 -12.08 -1.18
CA SER A 56 1.55 -12.95 -1.11
C SER A 56 2.54 -12.68 -2.25
N ALA A 57 3.82 -12.74 -1.94
CA ALA A 57 4.89 -12.69 -2.93
C ALA A 57 5.12 -14.04 -3.64
N CYS A 58 4.55 -15.15 -3.13
CA CYS A 58 4.66 -16.46 -3.79
C CYS A 58 4.17 -16.37 -5.24
N ARG A 59 5.01 -16.80 -6.17
CA ARG A 59 4.70 -16.87 -7.60
C ARG A 59 4.00 -18.18 -7.91
N ASP A 60 3.00 -18.14 -8.78
CA ASP A 60 2.35 -19.29 -9.38
C ASP A 60 3.16 -19.81 -10.60
N GLU A 61 2.63 -20.81 -11.31
CA GLU A 61 3.29 -21.42 -12.47
C GLU A 61 3.48 -20.45 -13.64
N GLU A 62 2.62 -19.45 -13.77
CA GLU A 62 2.70 -18.39 -14.78
C GLU A 62 3.54 -17.19 -14.33
N GLY A 63 4.10 -17.21 -13.11
CA GLY A 63 4.88 -16.13 -12.53
C GLY A 63 4.07 -15.03 -11.87
N GLY A 64 2.74 -15.17 -11.83
CA GLY A 64 1.85 -14.25 -11.13
C GLY A 64 1.97 -14.34 -9.62
N SER A 65 1.63 -13.28 -8.92
CA SER A 65 1.55 -13.29 -7.46
C SER A 65 0.51 -12.28 -6.94
N GLY A 66 0.03 -12.52 -5.72
CA GLY A 66 -0.86 -11.58 -5.04
C GLY A 66 -0.21 -10.22 -4.81
N LEU A 67 1.12 -10.19 -4.59
CA LEU A 67 1.91 -8.96 -4.50
C LEU A 67 1.85 -8.18 -5.81
N LEU A 68 2.16 -8.83 -6.94
CA LEU A 68 2.14 -8.23 -8.26
C LEU A 68 0.75 -7.69 -8.63
N ALA A 69 -0.30 -8.50 -8.41
CA ALA A 69 -1.68 -8.08 -8.64
C ALA A 69 -2.04 -6.85 -7.79
N SER A 70 -1.58 -6.79 -6.55
CA SER A 70 -1.82 -5.65 -5.67
C SER A 70 -1.12 -4.38 -6.17
N PHE A 71 0.13 -4.48 -6.62
CA PHE A 71 0.87 -3.36 -7.21
C PHE A 71 0.19 -2.84 -8.49
N ASN A 72 -0.13 -3.72 -9.41
CA ASN A 72 -0.76 -3.34 -10.67
C ASN A 72 -2.12 -2.67 -10.45
N SER A 73 -2.86 -3.09 -9.43
CA SER A 73 -4.16 -2.49 -9.09
C SER A 73 -4.08 -1.06 -8.53
N ILE A 74 -2.90 -0.54 -8.19
CA ILE A 74 -2.76 0.87 -7.77
C ILE A 74 -3.09 1.79 -8.94
N ASN A 75 -2.60 1.47 -10.14
CA ASN A 75 -2.82 2.27 -11.32
C ASN A 75 -4.24 2.17 -11.90
N GLU A 76 -5.01 1.15 -11.52
CA GLU A 76 -6.41 1.00 -11.94
C GLU A 76 -7.36 2.00 -11.27
N GLN A 77 -6.93 2.59 -10.14
CA GLN A 77 -7.74 3.46 -9.30
C GLN A 77 -7.08 4.84 -9.21
N VAL A 78 -7.28 5.64 -10.23
CA VAL A 78 -6.71 6.99 -10.34
C VAL A 78 -7.83 8.03 -10.30
N ASP A 79 -7.59 9.11 -9.60
CA ASP A 79 -8.46 10.28 -9.58
C ASP A 79 -8.43 10.96 -10.98
N PRO A 80 -9.57 11.10 -11.68
CA PRO A 80 -9.59 11.62 -13.05
C PRO A 80 -9.23 13.11 -13.13
N GLU A 81 -9.39 13.88 -12.04
CA GLU A 81 -9.10 15.32 -12.03
C GLU A 81 -7.63 15.59 -11.72
N THR A 82 -7.04 14.80 -10.82
CA THR A 82 -5.68 15.06 -10.32
C THR A 82 -4.63 14.12 -10.92
N GLY A 83 -5.04 12.98 -11.48
CA GLY A 83 -4.13 11.93 -11.92
C GLY A 83 -3.42 11.21 -10.76
N LEU A 84 -3.87 11.41 -9.51
CA LEU A 84 -3.30 10.78 -8.32
C LEU A 84 -3.99 9.45 -8.01
N PRO A 85 -3.27 8.46 -7.48
CA PRO A 85 -3.85 7.18 -7.12
C PRO A 85 -4.83 7.32 -5.94
N ARG A 86 -5.91 6.53 -5.98
CA ARG A 86 -6.87 6.38 -4.87
C ARG A 86 -6.60 5.13 -4.04
N LYS A 87 -5.47 4.48 -4.27
CA LYS A 87 -5.04 3.28 -3.57
C LYS A 87 -3.57 3.38 -3.20
N GLY A 88 -3.23 3.00 -1.99
CA GLY A 88 -1.88 3.06 -1.46
C GLY A 88 -1.51 1.81 -0.66
N LEU A 89 -0.27 1.79 -0.18
CA LEU A 89 0.30 0.75 0.64
C LEU A 89 0.12 1.10 2.12
N SER A 90 -0.36 0.12 2.90
CA SER A 90 -0.45 0.22 4.35
C SER A 90 -0.31 -1.16 4.98
N TYR A 91 0.52 -1.26 6.01
CA TYR A 91 0.63 -2.46 6.83
C TYR A 91 0.51 -2.08 8.30
N ASP A 92 -0.14 -2.95 9.05
CA ASP A 92 -0.34 -2.78 10.48
C ASP A 92 0.82 -3.41 11.26
N PHE A 93 2.01 -2.82 11.12
CA PHE A 93 3.19 -3.31 11.81
C PHE A 93 3.06 -3.11 13.32
N ASN A 94 3.05 -4.21 14.04
CA ASN A 94 2.95 -4.22 15.51
C ASN A 94 4.21 -4.78 16.21
N GLY A 95 5.22 -5.22 15.46
CA GLY A 95 6.45 -5.79 15.99
C GLY A 95 6.38 -7.27 16.39
N PHE A 96 5.22 -7.92 16.27
CA PHE A 96 5.03 -9.31 16.68
C PHE A 96 4.80 -10.29 15.53
N ALA A 97 4.47 -9.79 14.34
CA ALA A 97 4.21 -10.61 13.17
C ALA A 97 4.85 -10.00 11.92
N SER A 98 5.31 -10.87 11.03
CA SER A 98 5.75 -10.46 9.69
C SER A 98 4.56 -10.42 8.73
N TYR A 99 4.62 -9.50 7.80
CA TYR A 99 3.71 -9.42 6.65
C TYR A 99 4.44 -9.86 5.40
N ASN A 100 3.72 -10.38 4.41
CA ASN A 100 4.32 -10.95 3.21
C ASN A 100 5.44 -11.93 3.53
N ARG A 101 5.05 -13.16 3.87
CA ARG A 101 6.00 -14.24 4.16
C ARG A 101 7.04 -14.36 3.05
N PRO A 102 8.25 -14.85 3.36
CA PRO A 102 9.29 -15.01 2.38
C PRO A 102 8.91 -16.07 1.32
N ARG A 103 9.48 -15.93 0.14
CA ARG A 103 9.35 -16.94 -0.92
C ARG A 103 10.25 -18.15 -0.70
N PHE A 104 11.35 -17.98 0.03
CA PHE A 104 12.38 -18.99 0.22
C PHE A 104 12.58 -19.32 1.71
N GLY A 105 13.31 -20.42 1.97
CA GLY A 105 13.69 -20.84 3.31
C GLY A 105 12.55 -21.47 4.12
N GLU A 106 12.82 -21.73 5.39
CA GLU A 106 11.91 -22.48 6.28
C GLU A 106 10.59 -21.76 6.59
N LEU A 107 10.58 -20.46 6.51
CA LEU A 107 9.39 -19.63 6.76
C LEU A 107 8.48 -19.48 5.55
N SER A 108 8.93 -19.93 4.38
CA SER A 108 8.12 -19.93 3.15
C SER A 108 6.85 -20.76 3.33
N ARG A 109 5.80 -20.31 2.65
CA ARG A 109 4.52 -21.04 2.51
C ARG A 109 4.09 -21.13 1.06
N CYS A 110 5.05 -20.91 0.13
CA CYS A 110 4.79 -21.06 -1.29
C CYS A 110 4.57 -22.55 -1.61
N VAL A 111 3.57 -22.83 -2.42
CA VAL A 111 3.23 -24.20 -2.86
C VAL A 111 4.17 -24.63 -3.97
N GLN A 112 4.44 -23.72 -4.91
CA GLN A 112 5.34 -23.94 -6.03
C GLN A 112 6.80 -23.67 -5.61
N GLU A 113 7.74 -24.35 -6.27
CA GLU A 113 9.15 -24.01 -6.18
C GLU A 113 9.35 -22.58 -6.68
N GLN A 114 10.14 -21.81 -5.93
CA GLN A 114 10.35 -20.39 -6.21
C GLN A 114 11.74 -20.21 -6.81
N GLU A 115 11.80 -19.40 -7.85
CA GLU A 115 13.03 -19.04 -8.54
C GLU A 115 13.31 -17.54 -8.39
N ASP A 116 14.49 -17.10 -8.83
CA ASP A 116 14.90 -15.70 -8.91
C ASP A 116 14.78 -14.95 -7.57
N PRO A 117 15.62 -15.31 -6.57
CA PRO A 117 15.66 -14.60 -5.29
C PRO A 117 16.13 -13.15 -5.48
N LEU A 118 15.66 -12.26 -4.61
CA LEU A 118 16.17 -10.89 -4.56
C LEU A 118 17.67 -10.90 -4.30
N THR A 119 18.44 -10.17 -5.10
CA THR A 119 19.89 -10.05 -4.99
C THR A 119 20.31 -8.72 -4.40
N TYR A 120 21.32 -8.73 -3.55
CA TYR A 120 21.89 -7.53 -2.94
C TYR A 120 23.32 -7.27 -3.40
N PRO A 121 23.78 -6.02 -3.51
CA PRO A 121 22.92 -4.83 -3.41
C PRO A 121 21.98 -4.67 -4.61
N PHE A 122 20.92 -3.90 -4.42
CA PHE A 122 20.07 -3.45 -5.53
C PHE A 122 19.89 -1.93 -5.50
N THR A 123 19.54 -1.35 -6.65
CA THR A 123 19.32 0.09 -6.78
C THR A 123 17.84 0.40 -6.70
N SER A 124 17.48 1.50 -6.03
CA SER A 124 16.11 2.00 -5.94
C SER A 124 15.47 2.16 -7.32
N PHE A 125 14.15 2.17 -7.37
CA PHE A 125 13.41 2.43 -8.62
C PHE A 125 13.79 3.78 -9.25
N GLY A 126 14.11 4.80 -8.44
CA GLY A 126 14.60 6.10 -8.91
C GLY A 126 16.06 6.11 -9.39
N GLY A 127 16.83 5.04 -9.13
CA GLY A 127 18.20 4.90 -9.58
C GLY A 127 19.25 5.66 -8.74
N ASP A 128 18.86 6.28 -7.66
CA ASP A 128 19.68 7.20 -6.85
C ASP A 128 20.18 6.61 -5.51
N ILE A 129 19.59 5.52 -5.05
CA ILE A 129 19.92 4.89 -3.76
C ILE A 129 20.27 3.42 -3.98
N VAL A 130 21.32 2.96 -3.33
CA VAL A 130 21.72 1.55 -3.29
C VAL A 130 21.31 0.94 -1.96
N PHE A 131 20.59 -0.16 -2.00
CA PHE A 131 20.13 -0.90 -0.84
C PHE A 131 20.94 -2.18 -0.64
N GLU A 132 21.53 -2.30 0.53
CA GLU A 132 22.11 -3.52 1.06
C GLU A 132 21.09 -4.27 1.91
N LYS A 133 21.41 -5.48 2.37
CA LYS A 133 20.57 -6.15 3.37
C LYS A 133 20.40 -5.27 4.59
N LEU A 134 19.16 -5.10 5.04
CA LEU A 134 18.87 -4.32 6.24
C LEU A 134 19.55 -4.96 7.46
N GLN A 135 20.23 -4.14 8.25
CA GLN A 135 20.79 -4.55 9.53
C GLN A 135 20.19 -3.72 10.66
N THR A 136 19.75 -4.39 11.72
CA THR A 136 19.29 -3.75 12.95
C THR A 136 19.99 -4.42 14.14
N GLY A 137 20.89 -3.69 14.79
CA GLY A 137 21.79 -4.27 15.78
C GLY A 137 22.67 -5.35 15.16
N GLU A 138 22.65 -6.55 15.70
CA GLU A 138 23.39 -7.70 15.17
C GLU A 138 22.60 -8.51 14.12
N GLN A 139 21.29 -8.24 13.99
CA GLN A 139 20.44 -8.97 13.06
C GLN A 139 20.54 -8.39 11.66
N VAL A 140 20.94 -9.23 10.71
CA VAL A 140 20.87 -8.94 9.27
C VAL A 140 19.62 -9.60 8.70
N PHE A 141 18.81 -8.83 7.98
CA PHE A 141 17.59 -9.29 7.35
C PHE A 141 17.81 -9.53 5.86
N ASP A 142 17.57 -10.76 5.43
CA ASP A 142 17.46 -11.13 4.01
C ASP A 142 15.97 -11.28 3.69
N PHE A 143 15.43 -10.42 2.83
CA PHE A 143 14.01 -10.45 2.47
C PHE A 143 13.57 -11.81 1.93
N ASN A 144 14.48 -12.50 1.23
CA ASN A 144 14.19 -13.84 0.70
C ASN A 144 13.82 -14.85 1.80
N GLN A 145 14.36 -14.70 3.01
CA GLN A 145 14.16 -15.62 4.13
C GLN A 145 13.26 -15.09 5.23
N PHE A 146 13.17 -13.77 5.38
CA PHE A 146 12.37 -13.14 6.42
C PHE A 146 11.05 -12.55 5.91
N GLY A 147 10.94 -12.32 4.58
CA GLY A 147 9.82 -11.56 4.02
C GLY A 147 9.79 -10.14 4.57
N LEU A 148 8.61 -9.52 4.60
CA LEU A 148 8.42 -8.19 5.16
C LEU A 148 8.33 -8.27 6.70
N ALA A 149 9.47 -8.51 7.35
CA ALA A 149 9.57 -8.70 8.80
C ALA A 149 9.46 -7.39 9.59
N ASN A 150 9.81 -6.26 8.99
CA ASN A 150 9.69 -4.94 9.60
C ASN A 150 9.59 -3.84 8.52
N ILE A 151 9.27 -2.62 8.94
CA ILE A 151 9.05 -1.47 8.06
C ILE A 151 10.29 -1.11 7.20
N GLY A 152 11.50 -1.39 7.69
CA GLY A 152 12.73 -1.10 6.95
C GLY A 152 12.92 -1.95 5.70
N LEU A 153 12.11 -3.00 5.52
CA LEU A 153 12.14 -3.88 4.35
C LEU A 153 11.12 -3.49 3.26
N TYR A 154 10.53 -2.29 3.33
CA TYR A 154 9.69 -1.78 2.23
C TYR A 154 10.44 -1.62 0.91
N PRO A 155 11.71 -1.15 0.87
CA PRO A 155 12.46 -1.14 -0.38
C PRO A 155 12.58 -2.51 -1.02
N ASP A 156 12.80 -3.55 -0.22
CA ASP A 156 12.89 -4.95 -0.66
C ASP A 156 11.56 -5.45 -1.22
N LEU A 157 10.44 -5.13 -0.57
CA LEU A 157 9.11 -5.48 -1.06
C LEU A 157 8.80 -4.82 -2.42
N ILE A 158 9.20 -3.56 -2.57
CA ILE A 158 9.02 -2.80 -3.82
C ILE A 158 9.89 -3.42 -4.92
N GLU A 159 11.15 -3.74 -4.63
CA GLU A 159 12.05 -4.40 -5.59
C GLU A 159 11.56 -5.80 -5.97
N GLU A 160 11.02 -6.56 -5.01
CA GLU A 160 10.40 -7.87 -5.28
C GLU A 160 9.22 -7.73 -6.25
N ALA A 161 8.38 -6.72 -6.09
CA ALA A 161 7.28 -6.45 -7.01
C ALA A 161 7.79 -6.03 -8.40
N ARG A 162 8.82 -5.16 -8.46
CA ARG A 162 9.45 -4.71 -9.70
C ARG A 162 10.02 -5.89 -10.49
N ARG A 163 10.78 -6.77 -9.84
CA ARG A 163 11.35 -7.99 -10.44
C ARG A 163 10.26 -8.98 -10.85
N GLY A 164 9.15 -9.00 -10.13
CA GLY A 164 7.98 -9.80 -10.47
C GLY A 164 7.19 -9.30 -11.67
N GLY A 165 7.54 -8.14 -12.24
CA GLY A 165 6.89 -7.58 -13.42
C GLY A 165 5.84 -6.52 -13.12
N ALA A 166 5.91 -5.84 -11.96
CA ALA A 166 5.08 -4.66 -11.72
C ALA A 166 5.34 -3.61 -12.80
N SER A 167 4.27 -3.05 -13.37
CA SER A 167 4.41 -2.05 -14.45
C SER A 167 5.05 -0.76 -13.94
N GLU A 168 5.74 -0.05 -14.82
CA GLU A 168 6.34 1.24 -14.50
C GLU A 168 5.28 2.26 -14.06
N GLU A 169 4.09 2.22 -14.66
CA GLU A 169 2.97 3.06 -14.28
C GLU A 169 2.49 2.77 -12.85
N SER A 170 2.41 1.49 -12.46
CA SER A 170 2.04 1.08 -11.11
C SER A 170 3.08 1.50 -10.08
N MET A 171 4.37 1.38 -10.42
CA MET A 171 5.48 1.86 -9.58
C MET A 171 5.41 3.38 -9.40
N ASN A 172 5.26 4.14 -10.48
CA ASN A 172 5.10 5.59 -10.43
C ASN A 172 3.86 6.01 -9.64
N SER A 173 2.75 5.29 -9.77
CA SER A 173 1.53 5.54 -9.01
C SER A 173 1.74 5.29 -7.51
N LEU A 174 2.45 4.23 -7.12
CA LEU A 174 2.78 3.99 -5.71
C LEU A 174 3.51 5.20 -5.10
N PHE A 175 4.53 5.73 -5.77
CA PHE A 175 5.30 6.87 -5.27
C PHE A 175 4.52 8.20 -5.23
N LYS A 176 3.37 8.28 -5.92
CA LYS A 176 2.44 9.42 -5.82
C LYS A 176 1.42 9.28 -4.69
N THR A 177 1.36 8.16 -3.97
CA THR A 177 0.34 7.96 -2.91
C THR A 177 0.52 8.91 -1.74
N ALA A 178 1.75 9.32 -1.42
CA ALA A 178 2.02 10.33 -0.39
C ALA A 178 1.40 11.69 -0.77
N GLU A 179 1.55 12.12 -2.02
CA GLU A 179 0.92 13.34 -2.53
C GLU A 179 -0.61 13.22 -2.50
N ALA A 180 -1.16 12.06 -2.87
CA ALA A 180 -2.60 11.82 -2.79
C ALA A 180 -3.13 11.99 -1.34
N TYR A 181 -2.39 11.51 -0.35
CA TYR A 181 -2.75 11.70 1.06
C TYR A 181 -2.69 13.16 1.49
N ILE A 182 -1.65 13.90 1.08
CA ILE A 182 -1.52 15.33 1.37
C ILE A 182 -2.70 16.11 0.77
N ARG A 183 -3.11 15.80 -0.46
CA ARG A 183 -4.27 16.43 -1.09
C ARG A 183 -5.59 16.15 -0.36
N ILE A 184 -5.75 14.96 0.20
CA ILE A 184 -6.89 14.64 1.06
C ILE A 184 -6.87 15.51 2.31
N TRP A 185 -5.72 15.65 2.96
CA TRP A 185 -5.55 16.50 4.13
C TRP A 185 -5.91 17.95 3.82
N GLU A 186 -5.30 18.54 2.80
CA GLU A 186 -5.60 19.92 2.38
C GLU A 186 -7.09 20.16 2.10
N ARG A 187 -7.76 19.17 1.49
CA ARG A 187 -9.21 19.24 1.24
C ARG A 187 -10.02 19.17 2.51
N ALA A 188 -9.66 18.29 3.45
CA ALA A 188 -10.33 18.19 4.73
C ALA A 188 -10.18 19.51 5.52
N GLU A 189 -8.99 20.07 5.58
CA GLU A 189 -8.70 21.32 6.26
C GLU A 189 -9.49 22.50 5.67
N ARG A 190 -9.48 22.67 4.35
CA ARG A 190 -10.28 23.72 3.67
C ARG A 190 -11.77 23.60 3.94
N ARG A 191 -12.30 22.38 4.03
CA ARG A 191 -13.72 22.15 4.35
C ARG A 191 -14.05 22.43 5.80
N GLY A 192 -13.13 22.18 6.72
CA GLY A 192 -13.27 22.55 8.14
C GLY A 192 -13.39 24.06 8.36
N THR A 193 -12.64 24.84 7.62
CA THR A 193 -12.62 26.32 7.76
C THR A 193 -13.81 27.03 7.10
N GLN A 194 -14.63 26.31 6.30
CA GLN A 194 -15.79 26.88 5.56
C GLN A 194 -17.13 26.67 6.29
N GLN A 195 -17.13 26.03 7.44
CA GLN A 195 -18.29 25.81 8.31
C GLN A 195 -18.22 26.70 9.54
#